data_90fdf2acdf5d21c21e25e83f5ac9e013
#
_entry.id   90fdf2acdf5d21c21e25e83f5ac9e013
#
_cell.length_a   1.000
_cell.length_b   1.000
_cell.length_c   1.000
_cell.angle_alpha   90.00
_cell.angle_beta   90.00
_cell.angle_gamma   90.00
#
_symmetry.space_group_name_H-M   'P 1'
#
loop_
_entity.id
_entity.type
_entity.pdbx_description
1 polymer ?
#
loop_
_entity_poly.entity_id
_entity_poly.type
_entity_poly.pdbx_seq_one_letter_code
_entity_poly.pdbx_strand_id
1 'polypeptide(L)'
;MTQTKLSTIQVIAIVLTLAVATLSAATLTNGAPTAFAQQQSQTFTAKLTGNNEVPPVNTPATGMAQFQLSSDGKEMNYDLSATNLKGFMMAHVHQGKTGENGPPVTTPLSIGKGKITSSDLQGPLAGKQISDLVNIMKNGGAYANVHTQQNQNGEIRGQITG
;
A
#
# COMPACT_ATOMS: atom_id res chain seq x y z
N MET A 1 18.61 32.91 66.38
CA MET A 1 19.77 33.62 65.81
C MET A 1 19.71 33.38 64.33
N THR A 2 19.30 34.38 63.73
CA THR A 2 19.90 35.37 62.81
C THR A 2 19.72 34.95 61.35
N GLN A 3 19.03 35.75 60.77
CA GLN A 3 19.13 36.91 59.86
C GLN A 3 18.72 36.57 58.41
N THR A 4 17.70 37.22 58.08
CA THR A 4 17.17 37.58 56.72
C THR A 4 18.22 38.34 55.91
N LYS A 5 18.28 38.10 54.60
CA LYS A 5 18.71 39.17 53.66
C LYS A 5 17.85 39.14 52.38
N LEU A 6 17.09 40.20 52.25
CA LEU A 6 16.51 40.68 51.00
C LEU A 6 17.62 41.20 50.09
N SER A 7 17.50 40.96 48.78
CA SER A 7 18.28 41.69 47.78
C SER A 7 17.41 42.05 46.57
N THR A 8 17.05 43.27 46.51
CA THR A 8 17.12 44.28 45.42
C THR A 8 16.37 43.97 44.11
N ILE A 9 15.25 44.64 44.00
CA ILE A 9 14.49 44.88 42.77
C ILE A 9 15.27 45.87 41.89
N GLN A 10 15.64 45.45 40.69
CA GLN A 10 16.10 46.40 39.66
C GLN A 10 14.95 46.73 38.71
N VAL A 11 14.52 47.98 38.77
CA VAL A 11 13.59 48.61 37.87
C VAL A 11 14.34 49.03 36.61
N ILE A 12 14.05 48.43 35.46
CA ILE A 12 14.54 48.89 34.16
C ILE A 12 13.39 49.65 33.47
N ALA A 13 13.61 50.93 33.30
CA ALA A 13 12.73 51.82 32.54
C ALA A 13 12.82 51.50 31.05
N ILE A 14 11.70 51.15 30.43
CA ILE A 14 11.59 50.98 28.97
C ILE A 14 11.14 52.31 28.37
N VAL A 15 12.01 52.89 27.57
CA VAL A 15 11.77 54.09 26.76
C VAL A 15 10.82 53.69 25.60
N LEU A 16 9.65 54.28 25.56
CA LEU A 16 8.62 54.11 24.50
C LEU A 16 8.98 55.01 23.31
N THR A 17 9.55 54.42 22.24
CA THR A 17 9.70 55.12 20.95
C THR A 17 8.48 54.80 20.06
N LEU A 18 7.68 55.80 19.78
CA LEU A 18 6.57 55.75 18.83
C LEU A 18 7.12 55.69 17.40
N ALA A 19 7.08 54.54 16.74
CA ALA A 19 7.31 54.42 15.31
C ALA A 19 5.94 54.42 14.61
N VAL A 20 5.64 55.47 13.84
CA VAL A 20 4.50 55.57 12.95
C VAL A 20 4.76 54.62 11.77
N ALA A 21 4.13 53.46 11.76
CA ALA A 21 4.16 52.57 10.62
C ALA A 21 3.00 52.90 9.69
N THR A 22 3.32 53.39 8.49
CA THR A 22 2.38 53.56 7.38
C THR A 22 1.81 52.20 6.98
N LEU A 23 0.49 52.07 7.10
CA LEU A 23 -0.29 50.93 6.74
C LEU A 23 -0.40 50.84 5.21
N SER A 24 0.52 50.09 4.58
CA SER A 24 0.35 49.68 3.18
C SER A 24 -0.63 48.52 3.15
N ALA A 25 -1.81 48.74 2.60
CA ALA A 25 -2.80 47.69 2.35
C ALA A 25 -2.27 46.72 1.25
N ALA A 26 -1.62 45.66 1.67
CA ALA A 26 -1.38 44.55 0.79
C ALA A 26 -2.66 43.73 0.66
N THR A 27 -3.27 43.74 -0.51
CA THR A 27 -4.37 42.86 -0.87
C THR A 27 -3.89 41.43 -0.82
N LEU A 28 -4.23 40.73 0.27
CA LEU A 28 -4.06 39.28 0.37
C LEU A 28 -5.03 38.64 -0.62
N THR A 29 -4.50 38.24 -1.79
CA THR A 29 -5.23 37.30 -2.65
C THR A 29 -5.25 35.97 -1.90
N ASN A 30 -6.42 35.60 -1.39
CA ASN A 30 -6.67 34.29 -0.79
C ASN A 30 -6.59 33.19 -1.87
N GLY A 31 -5.39 32.90 -2.36
CA GLY A 31 -5.07 31.63 -3.00
C GLY A 31 -5.04 30.58 -1.92
N ALA A 32 -6.14 29.86 -1.71
CA ALA A 32 -6.12 28.68 -0.88
C ALA A 32 -5.00 27.77 -1.41
N PRO A 33 -4.09 27.26 -0.57
CA PRO A 33 -3.15 26.27 -1.02
C PRO A 33 -3.96 25.07 -1.51
N THR A 34 -3.90 24.82 -2.82
CA THR A 34 -4.36 23.54 -3.36
C THR A 34 -3.49 22.48 -2.71
N ALA A 35 -4.02 21.86 -1.66
CA ALA A 35 -3.41 20.67 -1.07
C ALA A 35 -3.42 19.60 -2.17
N PHE A 36 -2.31 19.48 -2.90
CA PHE A 36 -2.04 18.27 -3.67
C PHE A 36 -1.95 17.17 -2.62
N ALA A 37 -3.04 16.42 -2.46
CA ALA A 37 -3.03 15.20 -1.70
C ALA A 37 -1.96 14.32 -2.36
N GLN A 38 -0.78 14.22 -1.75
CA GLN A 38 0.21 13.22 -2.13
C GLN A 38 -0.46 11.88 -1.89
N GLN A 39 -0.95 11.28 -2.96
CA GLN A 39 -1.48 9.93 -2.93
C GLN A 39 -0.28 9.03 -2.63
N GLN A 40 -0.18 8.65 -1.37
CA GLN A 40 0.88 7.80 -0.86
C GLN A 40 0.82 6.49 -1.63
N SER A 41 1.90 6.11 -2.29
CA SER A 41 1.98 4.85 -3.02
C SER A 41 1.72 3.69 -2.07
N GLN A 42 0.58 3.02 -2.24
CA GLN A 42 0.24 1.86 -1.42
C GLN A 42 0.97 0.64 -1.97
N THR A 43 1.69 -0.04 -1.08
CA THR A 43 2.42 -1.27 -1.42
C THR A 43 1.83 -2.42 -0.62
N PHE A 44 1.67 -3.56 -1.29
CA PHE A 44 1.22 -4.82 -0.69
C PHE A 44 2.22 -5.90 -1.02
N THR A 45 2.32 -6.91 -0.16
CA THR A 45 3.24 -8.03 -0.33
C THR A 45 2.57 -9.35 -0.02
N ALA A 46 3.07 -10.43 -0.62
CA ALA A 46 2.65 -11.79 -0.31
C ALA A 46 3.86 -12.73 -0.37
N LYS A 47 4.13 -13.46 0.72
CA LYS A 47 5.12 -14.55 0.75
C LYS A 47 4.41 -15.84 0.36
N LEU A 48 4.83 -16.45 -0.76
CA LEU A 48 4.19 -17.64 -1.32
C LEU A 48 4.93 -18.89 -0.90
N THR A 49 4.18 -19.86 -0.39
CA THR A 49 4.67 -21.21 -0.02
C THR A 49 3.59 -22.24 -0.28
N GLY A 50 3.99 -23.51 -0.46
CA GLY A 50 3.04 -24.60 -0.62
C GLY A 50 2.23 -24.88 0.66
N ASN A 51 2.80 -24.58 1.83
CA ASN A 51 2.09 -24.75 3.11
C ASN A 51 0.88 -23.81 3.27
N ASN A 52 0.84 -22.71 2.52
CA ASN A 52 -0.27 -21.77 2.53
C ASN A 52 -1.41 -22.18 1.58
N GLU A 53 -1.20 -23.18 0.74
CA GLU A 53 -2.26 -23.74 -0.13
C GLU A 53 -3.37 -24.41 0.69
N VAL A 54 -4.54 -24.56 0.08
CA VAL A 54 -5.71 -25.20 0.69
C VAL A 54 -6.25 -26.25 -0.27
N PRO A 55 -5.99 -27.54 -0.01
CA PRO A 55 -5.13 -28.10 1.03
C PRO A 55 -3.63 -27.80 0.80
N PRO A 56 -2.77 -27.89 1.83
CA PRO A 56 -1.35 -27.64 1.69
C PRO A 56 -0.68 -28.54 0.64
N VAL A 57 0.29 -27.98 -0.10
CA VAL A 57 1.10 -28.67 -1.11
C VAL A 57 2.52 -28.84 -0.60
N ASN A 58 3.01 -30.07 -0.62
CA ASN A 58 4.41 -30.38 -0.28
C ASN A 58 5.31 -30.09 -1.48
N THR A 59 5.94 -28.93 -1.48
CA THR A 59 6.84 -28.46 -2.56
C THR A 59 8.01 -27.68 -1.97
N PRO A 60 9.21 -27.74 -2.58
CA PRO A 60 10.32 -26.86 -2.23
C PRO A 60 10.16 -25.46 -2.86
N ALA A 61 9.14 -25.23 -3.69
CA ALA A 61 8.89 -23.95 -4.33
C ALA A 61 8.52 -22.88 -3.31
N THR A 62 9.05 -21.68 -3.49
CA THR A 62 8.70 -20.49 -2.71
C THR A 62 8.65 -19.28 -3.63
N GLY A 63 7.98 -18.23 -3.22
CA GLY A 63 7.88 -17.00 -4.00
C GLY A 63 7.60 -15.76 -3.17
N MET A 64 7.67 -14.62 -3.86
CA MET A 64 7.29 -13.32 -3.33
C MET A 64 6.50 -12.59 -4.41
N ALA A 65 5.37 -12.03 -4.04
CA ALA A 65 4.66 -11.07 -4.87
C ALA A 65 4.63 -9.72 -4.17
N GLN A 66 4.95 -8.66 -4.92
CA GLN A 66 4.85 -7.28 -4.48
C GLN A 66 3.90 -6.55 -5.42
N PHE A 67 3.03 -5.73 -4.85
CA PHE A 67 2.07 -4.93 -5.60
C PHE A 67 2.18 -3.48 -5.16
N GLN A 68 2.19 -2.56 -6.13
CA GLN A 68 2.31 -1.12 -5.88
C GLN A 68 1.26 -0.36 -6.68
N LEU A 69 0.40 0.37 -5.99
CA LEU A 69 -0.60 1.23 -6.64
C LEU A 69 0.11 2.40 -7.33
N SER A 70 -0.25 2.67 -8.58
CA SER A 70 0.22 3.85 -9.31
C SER A 70 -0.24 5.14 -8.63
N SER A 71 0.48 6.23 -8.85
CA SER A 71 0.20 7.54 -8.23
C SER A 71 -1.17 8.11 -8.63
N ASP A 72 -1.69 7.74 -9.79
CA ASP A 72 -3.02 8.12 -10.26
C ASP A 72 -4.14 7.15 -9.83
N GLY A 73 -3.79 6.05 -9.15
CA GLY A 73 -4.71 5.04 -8.65
C GLY A 73 -5.36 4.15 -9.70
N LYS A 74 -4.89 4.18 -10.95
CA LYS A 74 -5.54 3.47 -12.07
C LYS A 74 -4.91 2.12 -12.41
N GLU A 75 -3.68 1.87 -11.97
CA GLU A 75 -2.93 0.65 -12.23
C GLU A 75 -2.34 0.09 -10.94
N MET A 76 -2.23 -1.23 -10.87
CA MET A 76 -1.48 -1.93 -9.86
C MET A 76 -0.26 -2.57 -10.53
N ASN A 77 0.94 -2.01 -10.30
CA ASN A 77 2.17 -2.63 -10.73
C ASN A 77 2.46 -3.84 -9.85
N TYR A 78 2.98 -4.92 -10.43
CA TYR A 78 3.38 -6.09 -9.66
C TYR A 78 4.80 -6.55 -10.01
N ASP A 79 5.44 -7.21 -9.06
CA ASP A 79 6.68 -7.96 -9.23
C ASP A 79 6.49 -9.33 -8.56
N LEU A 80 6.48 -10.39 -9.37
CA LEU A 80 6.28 -11.78 -8.93
C LEU A 80 7.55 -12.56 -9.17
N SER A 81 8.13 -13.12 -8.12
CA SER A 81 9.30 -14.00 -8.17
C SER A 81 9.00 -15.35 -7.55
N ALA A 82 9.61 -16.40 -8.09
CA ALA A 82 9.53 -17.74 -7.52
C ALA A 82 10.86 -18.47 -7.71
N THR A 83 11.18 -19.34 -6.74
CA THR A 83 12.36 -20.21 -6.76
C THR A 83 11.94 -21.67 -6.60
N ASN A 84 12.75 -22.59 -7.13
CA ASN A 84 12.48 -24.03 -7.13
C ASN A 84 11.13 -24.42 -7.78
N LEU A 85 10.53 -23.53 -8.56
CA LEU A 85 9.29 -23.77 -9.28
C LEU A 85 9.57 -24.48 -10.61
N LYS A 86 8.79 -25.52 -10.94
CA LYS A 86 8.88 -26.24 -12.20
C LYS A 86 7.54 -26.22 -12.94
N GLY A 87 7.61 -26.04 -14.26
CA GLY A 87 6.41 -26.11 -15.09
C GLY A 87 5.41 -24.99 -14.79
N PHE A 88 5.88 -23.77 -14.57
CA PHE A 88 5.01 -22.58 -14.41
C PHE A 88 3.98 -22.49 -15.53
N MET A 89 2.74 -22.29 -15.19
CA MET A 89 1.65 -22.07 -16.13
C MET A 89 1.15 -20.63 -16.09
N MET A 90 0.75 -20.19 -14.91
CA MET A 90 0.18 -18.87 -14.69
C MET A 90 0.16 -18.55 -13.19
N ALA A 91 -0.11 -17.29 -12.89
CA ALA A 91 -0.44 -16.86 -11.53
C ALA A 91 -1.67 -15.96 -11.57
N HIS A 92 -2.35 -15.80 -10.45
CA HIS A 92 -3.48 -14.89 -10.30
C HIS A 92 -3.47 -14.22 -8.92
N VAL A 93 -4.18 -13.11 -8.84
CA VAL A 93 -4.75 -12.67 -7.57
C VAL A 93 -6.14 -13.30 -7.46
N HIS A 94 -6.42 -13.91 -6.31
CA HIS A 94 -7.71 -14.50 -5.95
C HIS A 94 -8.38 -13.73 -4.83
N GLN A 95 -9.71 -13.76 -4.76
CA GLN A 95 -10.45 -13.28 -3.62
C GLN A 95 -10.64 -14.42 -2.62
N GLY A 96 -10.25 -14.20 -1.36
CA GLY A 96 -10.38 -15.17 -0.26
C GLY A 96 -9.52 -14.76 0.92
N LYS A 97 -9.94 -15.13 2.11
CA LYS A 97 -9.16 -14.96 3.34
C LYS A 97 -8.13 -16.07 3.49
N THR A 98 -7.26 -15.94 4.49
CA THR A 98 -6.32 -17.00 4.86
C THR A 98 -7.09 -18.29 5.17
N GLY A 99 -6.68 -19.39 4.51
CA GLY A 99 -7.31 -20.70 4.67
C GLY A 99 -8.60 -20.92 3.83
N GLU A 100 -9.00 -19.96 3.01
CA GLU A 100 -10.17 -20.06 2.15
C GLU A 100 -9.76 -20.06 0.68
N ASN A 101 -10.32 -20.96 -0.12
CA ASN A 101 -10.21 -20.91 -1.59
C ASN A 101 -11.29 -20.00 -2.16
N GLY A 102 -10.91 -19.24 -3.18
CA GLY A 102 -11.84 -18.35 -3.87
C GLY A 102 -11.48 -18.15 -5.33
N PRO A 103 -12.37 -17.50 -6.08
CA PRO A 103 -12.19 -17.31 -7.52
C PRO A 103 -11.05 -16.34 -7.84
N PRO A 104 -10.41 -16.45 -9.02
CA PRO A 104 -9.49 -15.45 -9.51
C PRO A 104 -10.22 -14.13 -9.76
N VAL A 105 -9.54 -13.03 -9.44
CA VAL A 105 -10.03 -11.65 -9.65
C VAL A 105 -9.18 -10.86 -10.65
N THR A 106 -8.09 -11.46 -11.15
CA THR A 106 -7.27 -10.90 -12.22
C THR A 106 -7.12 -11.88 -13.37
N THR A 107 -6.88 -11.36 -14.58
CA THR A 107 -6.32 -12.16 -15.68
C THR A 107 -4.99 -12.79 -15.28
N PRO A 108 -4.49 -13.79 -16.01
CA PRO A 108 -3.22 -14.45 -15.68
C PRO A 108 -2.06 -13.48 -15.59
N LEU A 109 -1.28 -13.60 -14.52
CA LEU A 109 -0.02 -12.89 -14.28
C LEU A 109 1.16 -13.79 -14.67
N SER A 110 2.27 -13.17 -15.07
CA SER A 110 3.54 -13.83 -15.38
C SER A 110 4.55 -13.66 -14.25
N ILE A 111 5.55 -14.52 -14.18
CA ILE A 111 6.75 -14.28 -13.36
C ILE A 111 7.46 -13.01 -13.89
N GLY A 112 7.97 -12.20 -12.97
CA GLY A 112 8.60 -10.91 -13.25
C GLY A 112 7.65 -9.75 -13.03
N LYS A 113 7.94 -8.63 -13.70
CA LYS A 113 7.19 -7.38 -13.54
C LYS A 113 6.06 -7.27 -14.55
N GLY A 114 4.96 -6.68 -14.10
CA GLY A 114 3.82 -6.37 -14.95
C GLY A 114 2.90 -5.36 -14.28
N LYS A 115 1.73 -5.19 -14.89
CA LYS A 115 0.70 -4.31 -14.36
C LYS A 115 -0.69 -4.94 -14.49
N ILE A 116 -1.57 -4.54 -13.61
CA ILE A 116 -2.99 -4.88 -13.59
C ILE A 116 -3.76 -3.58 -13.75
N THR A 117 -4.65 -3.52 -14.70
CA THR A 117 -5.57 -2.42 -14.95
C THR A 117 -7.01 -2.86 -14.69
N SER A 118 -7.97 -1.95 -14.76
CA SER A 118 -9.39 -2.31 -14.59
C SER A 118 -9.87 -3.32 -15.64
N SER A 119 -9.28 -3.35 -16.84
CA SER A 119 -9.61 -4.33 -17.90
C SER A 119 -9.11 -5.74 -17.60
N ASP A 120 -8.15 -5.89 -16.69
CA ASP A 120 -7.61 -7.18 -16.27
C ASP A 120 -8.38 -7.80 -15.11
N LEU A 121 -9.34 -7.07 -14.55
CA LEU A 121 -10.18 -7.56 -13.45
C LEU A 121 -11.25 -8.51 -13.99
N GLN A 122 -11.42 -9.65 -13.29
CA GLN A 122 -12.35 -10.69 -13.67
C GLN A 122 -13.11 -11.28 -12.48
N GLY A 123 -14.00 -12.25 -12.73
CA GLY A 123 -14.80 -12.89 -11.70
C GLY A 123 -15.59 -11.86 -10.88
N PRO A 124 -15.51 -11.89 -9.55
CA PRO A 124 -16.21 -10.93 -8.69
C PRO A 124 -15.82 -9.45 -8.90
N LEU A 125 -14.65 -9.19 -9.50
CA LEU A 125 -14.19 -7.85 -9.82
C LEU A 125 -14.35 -7.45 -11.29
N ALA A 126 -15.00 -8.27 -12.12
CA ALA A 126 -15.25 -7.94 -13.53
C ALA A 126 -16.04 -6.61 -13.65
N GLY A 127 -15.51 -5.66 -14.44
CA GLY A 127 -16.09 -4.33 -14.62
C GLY A 127 -15.93 -3.37 -13.45
N LYS A 128 -15.18 -3.76 -12.42
CA LYS A 128 -14.82 -2.92 -11.27
C LYS A 128 -13.57 -2.07 -11.54
N GLN A 129 -13.19 -1.25 -10.57
CA GLN A 129 -12.02 -0.38 -10.64
C GLN A 129 -10.84 -0.96 -9.82
N ILE A 130 -9.62 -0.48 -10.07
CA ILE A 130 -8.44 -0.88 -9.28
C ILE A 130 -8.63 -0.59 -7.79
N SER A 131 -9.38 0.45 -7.44
CA SER A 131 -9.75 0.73 -6.04
C SER A 131 -10.49 -0.42 -5.35
N ASP A 132 -11.28 -1.21 -6.09
CA ASP A 132 -11.98 -2.37 -5.54
C ASP A 132 -10.99 -3.52 -5.24
N LEU A 133 -10.00 -3.74 -6.11
CA LEU A 133 -8.89 -4.66 -5.85
C LEU A 133 -8.08 -4.23 -4.61
N VAL A 134 -7.75 -2.94 -4.53
CA VAL A 134 -7.06 -2.37 -3.35
C VAL A 134 -7.87 -2.61 -2.07
N ASN A 135 -9.19 -2.42 -2.11
CA ASN A 135 -10.05 -2.60 -0.95
C ASN A 135 -10.04 -4.06 -0.45
N ILE A 136 -10.11 -5.07 -1.33
CA ILE A 136 -10.04 -6.47 -0.88
C ILE A 136 -8.65 -6.82 -0.36
N MET A 137 -7.55 -6.27 -0.94
CA MET A 137 -6.19 -6.45 -0.43
C MET A 137 -6.03 -5.87 0.98
N LYS A 138 -6.48 -4.63 1.20
CA LYS A 138 -6.44 -3.96 2.53
C LYS A 138 -7.17 -4.73 3.63
N ASN A 139 -8.26 -5.38 3.26
CA ASN A 139 -9.10 -6.11 4.22
C ASN A 139 -8.65 -7.57 4.40
N GLY A 140 -7.46 -7.95 3.89
CA GLY A 140 -6.95 -9.32 3.95
C GLY A 140 -7.84 -10.33 3.20
N GLY A 141 -8.58 -9.86 2.21
CA GLY A 141 -9.50 -10.66 1.40
C GLY A 141 -8.93 -11.06 0.04
N ALA A 142 -7.61 -10.97 -0.17
CA ALA A 142 -6.96 -11.35 -1.42
C ALA A 142 -5.68 -12.16 -1.17
N TYR A 143 -5.38 -13.09 -2.05
CA TYR A 143 -4.14 -13.85 -2.05
C TYR A 143 -3.57 -14.00 -3.46
N ALA A 144 -2.24 -14.10 -3.56
CA ALA A 144 -1.55 -14.46 -4.79
C ALA A 144 -1.36 -15.97 -4.83
N ASN A 145 -1.62 -16.56 -6.01
CA ASN A 145 -1.48 -17.99 -6.24
C ASN A 145 -0.71 -18.26 -7.54
N VAL A 146 0.21 -19.20 -7.51
CA VAL A 146 1.00 -19.64 -8.65
C VAL A 146 0.64 -21.08 -8.99
N HIS A 147 0.28 -21.31 -10.24
CA HIS A 147 -0.15 -22.60 -10.78
C HIS A 147 0.94 -23.21 -11.67
N THR A 148 1.10 -24.52 -11.58
CA THR A 148 2.05 -25.29 -12.38
C THR A 148 1.38 -26.47 -13.06
N GLN A 149 2.08 -27.10 -13.99
CA GLN A 149 1.59 -28.33 -14.66
C GLN A 149 1.28 -29.45 -13.66
N GLN A 150 2.06 -29.55 -12.58
CA GLN A 150 1.87 -30.57 -11.54
C GLN A 150 0.78 -30.18 -10.55
N ASN A 151 0.64 -28.90 -10.23
CA ASN A 151 -0.31 -28.37 -9.25
C ASN A 151 -1.19 -27.29 -9.91
N GLN A 152 -2.13 -27.74 -10.73
CA GLN A 152 -2.98 -26.84 -11.51
C GLN A 152 -3.94 -26.00 -10.65
N ASN A 153 -4.28 -26.48 -9.45
CA ASN A 153 -5.11 -25.73 -8.50
C ASN A 153 -4.30 -24.71 -7.66
N GLY A 154 -2.96 -24.74 -7.76
CA GLY A 154 -2.01 -23.89 -7.04
C GLY A 154 -0.87 -24.72 -6.47
N GLU A 155 0.37 -24.25 -6.62
CA GLU A 155 1.55 -24.84 -6.03
C GLU A 155 2.07 -24.03 -4.85
N ILE A 156 2.06 -22.70 -4.98
CA ILE A 156 2.45 -21.79 -3.90
C ILE A 156 1.48 -20.62 -3.80
N ARG A 157 1.09 -20.32 -2.58
CA ARG A 157 0.11 -19.29 -2.25
C ARG A 157 0.62 -18.37 -1.15
N GLY A 158 0.22 -17.10 -1.17
CA GLY A 158 0.48 -16.13 -0.11
C GLY A 158 -0.65 -15.13 0.06
N GLN A 159 -1.09 -14.91 1.32
CA GLN A 159 -2.04 -13.85 1.61
C GLN A 159 -1.41 -12.50 1.34
N ILE A 160 -2.12 -11.61 0.66
CA ILE A 160 -1.66 -10.25 0.34
C ILE A 160 -1.94 -9.37 1.55
N THR A 161 -0.89 -8.66 2.02
CA THR A 161 -0.93 -7.74 3.16
C THR A 161 -0.18 -6.45 2.81
N GLY A 162 -0.58 -5.32 3.40
CA GLY A 162 0.05 -4.01 3.21
C GLY A 162 0.03 -3.17 4.45
#